data_bb2c521c656e47ccc9e109a5d4ebbb01
#
_entry.id   bb2c521c656e47ccc9e109a5d4ebbb01
#
_cell.length_a   1.000
_cell.length_b   1.000
_cell.length_c   1.000
_cell.angle_alpha   90.00
_cell.angle_beta   90.00
_cell.angle_gamma   90.00
#
_symmetry.space_group_name_H-M   'P 1'
#
loop_
_entity.id
_entity.type
_entity.pdbx_description
1 polymer ?
#
loop_
_entity_poly.entity_id
_entity_poly.type
_entity_poly.pdbx_seq_one_letter_code
_entity_poly.pdbx_strand_id
1 'polypeptide(L)'
;MQKLTELIREDMKPALGVTEPGAIAFAVASAKKYTEGKIVNVHVALNSGMYKNAFTCGIPNSERFGNYYAAALGAVAADAEKGLESLADITPEDDEKAAQMVSDGLVEVVMDHVGSEITIDAVVTTENNRCKVMIRDAHTNIVKIEKDGIVIFETEDKMYRDESRKKQARPVIHGYSLAEILRYVNTVPVEEIAFIEKAYTMNLELLKEGLASDRAVFAKKLYRENGNRIISRDALKTAQLLCNGAIEARVLGLSRPAMSITGSGAHGIIATMPLYAYRHANEDKTDDETLWRATALSYLITMYIKEYSGRLSAFCGCGIAAGTGMACGLAYLQGADGEKLTKVIQNMASGLTGMICDGGNHGCTMKGIVAVDAAFRATDMAMDDICIENIHGINGRTPEATMKYMGMIASPGMTGTEKTIVEIMESKK
;
A
#
# COMPACT_ATOMS: atom_id res chain seq x y z
N MET A 1 -7.51 -21.90 -11.67
CA MET A 1 -6.07 -21.56 -11.63
C MET A 1 -5.77 -20.28 -12.41
N GLN A 2 -6.19 -20.15 -13.67
CA GLN A 2 -6.02 -18.92 -14.46
C GLN A 2 -6.50 -17.65 -13.75
N LYS A 3 -7.62 -17.70 -13.03
CA LYS A 3 -8.13 -16.54 -12.26
C LYS A 3 -7.18 -16.03 -11.17
N LEU A 4 -6.35 -16.88 -10.55
CA LEU A 4 -5.39 -16.43 -9.53
C LEU A 4 -4.20 -15.72 -10.18
N THR A 5 -3.72 -16.19 -11.34
CA THR A 5 -2.71 -15.49 -12.14
C THR A 5 -3.21 -14.12 -12.59
N GLU A 6 -4.44 -14.06 -13.09
CA GLU A 6 -5.09 -12.80 -13.52
C GLU A 6 -5.22 -11.85 -12.33
N LEU A 7 -5.67 -12.33 -11.17
CA LEU A 7 -5.81 -11.53 -9.95
C LEU A 7 -4.46 -10.88 -9.55
N ILE A 8 -3.37 -11.64 -9.55
CA ILE A 8 -2.03 -11.09 -9.25
C ILE A 8 -1.64 -10.06 -10.30
N ARG A 9 -1.81 -10.38 -11.59
CA ARG A 9 -1.39 -9.52 -12.72
C ARG A 9 -2.14 -8.19 -12.76
N GLU A 10 -3.43 -8.20 -12.48
CA GLU A 10 -4.26 -7.01 -12.47
C GLU A 10 -3.98 -6.10 -11.27
N ASP A 11 -3.59 -6.70 -10.12
CA ASP A 11 -3.32 -5.96 -8.89
C ASP A 11 -1.90 -5.38 -8.83
N MET A 12 -0.92 -6.04 -9.50
CA MET A 12 0.46 -5.54 -9.59
C MET A 12 0.55 -4.31 -10.48
N LYS A 13 0.79 -3.14 -9.90
CA LYS A 13 0.92 -1.87 -10.61
C LYS A 13 2.05 -1.01 -10.06
N PRO A 14 2.87 -0.37 -10.92
CA PRO A 14 3.78 0.67 -10.45
C PRO A 14 3.02 1.79 -9.74
N ALA A 15 3.60 2.30 -8.65
CA ALA A 15 3.05 3.44 -7.92
C ALA A 15 4.20 4.33 -7.43
N LEU A 16 4.13 5.61 -7.74
CA LEU A 16 5.12 6.61 -7.36
C LEU A 16 4.77 7.17 -5.97
N GLY A 17 5.69 7.05 -5.03
CA GLY A 17 5.51 7.53 -3.66
C GLY A 17 4.35 6.83 -2.91
N VAL A 18 3.79 7.51 -1.93
CA VAL A 18 2.54 7.10 -1.25
C VAL A 18 1.38 7.39 -2.19
N THR A 19 0.44 6.45 -2.35
CA THR A 19 -0.60 6.52 -3.39
C THR A 19 -1.62 7.64 -3.16
N GLU A 20 -1.87 8.01 -1.92
CA GLU A 20 -2.90 8.97 -1.54
C GLU A 20 -2.60 10.41 -1.98
N PRO A 21 -1.36 10.97 -1.84
CA PRO A 21 -1.03 12.26 -2.42
C PRO A 21 -1.15 12.30 -3.94
N GLY A 22 -0.70 11.25 -4.63
CA GLY A 22 -0.86 11.12 -6.08
C GLY A 22 -2.33 11.15 -6.49
N ALA A 23 -3.21 10.45 -5.75
CA ALA A 23 -4.64 10.44 -6.01
C ALA A 23 -5.32 11.79 -5.74
N ILE A 24 -4.89 12.52 -4.68
CA ILE A 24 -5.36 13.87 -4.39
C ILE A 24 -4.96 14.82 -5.52
N ALA A 25 -3.67 14.80 -5.91
CA ALA A 25 -3.17 15.64 -7.00
C ALA A 25 -3.86 15.32 -8.34
N PHE A 26 -4.05 14.04 -8.65
CA PHE A 26 -4.80 13.58 -9.82
C PHE A 26 -6.23 14.09 -9.84
N ALA A 27 -6.95 14.02 -8.71
CA ALA A 27 -8.33 14.50 -8.60
C ALA A 27 -8.42 16.00 -8.84
N VAL A 28 -7.50 16.78 -8.23
CA VAL A 28 -7.45 18.24 -8.39
C VAL A 28 -7.05 18.63 -9.82
N ALA A 29 -6.04 17.98 -10.41
CA ALA A 29 -5.63 18.21 -11.79
C ALA A 29 -6.77 17.88 -12.78
N SER A 30 -7.50 16.79 -12.52
CA SER A 30 -8.67 16.41 -13.31
C SER A 30 -9.78 17.47 -13.23
N ALA A 31 -10.03 18.06 -12.06
CA ALA A 31 -11.00 19.13 -11.91
C ALA A 31 -10.52 20.42 -12.61
N LYS A 32 -9.25 20.77 -12.45
CA LYS A 32 -8.63 21.95 -13.10
C LYS A 32 -8.76 21.91 -14.62
N LYS A 33 -8.64 20.73 -15.24
CA LYS A 33 -8.76 20.55 -16.71
C LYS A 33 -10.05 21.14 -17.30
N TYR A 34 -11.10 21.26 -16.50
CA TYR A 34 -12.39 21.78 -16.91
C TYR A 34 -12.65 23.23 -16.45
N THR A 35 -11.67 23.88 -15.85
CA THR A 35 -11.77 25.27 -15.38
C THR A 35 -10.85 26.20 -16.18
N GLU A 36 -11.22 27.48 -16.22
CA GLU A 36 -10.50 28.54 -16.93
C GLU A 36 -10.34 29.78 -16.03
N GLY A 37 -9.22 30.47 -16.16
CA GLY A 37 -8.94 31.66 -15.36
C GLY A 37 -8.10 31.36 -14.11
N LYS A 38 -7.91 32.39 -13.29
CA LYS A 38 -7.09 32.31 -12.07
C LYS A 38 -7.83 31.48 -11.01
N ILE A 39 -7.11 30.55 -10.37
CA ILE A 39 -7.64 29.76 -9.26
C ILE A 39 -7.85 30.66 -8.04
N VAL A 40 -9.02 30.61 -7.45
CA VAL A 40 -9.39 31.33 -6.22
C VAL A 40 -9.58 30.41 -5.01
N ASN A 41 -9.88 29.12 -5.25
CA ASN A 41 -9.98 28.13 -4.17
C ASN A 41 -9.81 26.69 -4.70
N VAL A 42 -9.15 25.86 -3.92
CA VAL A 42 -9.09 24.39 -4.07
C VAL A 42 -9.59 23.78 -2.79
N HIS A 43 -10.70 23.05 -2.86
CA HIS A 43 -11.30 22.35 -1.72
C HIS A 43 -11.31 20.85 -1.97
N VAL A 44 -10.76 20.06 -1.04
CA VAL A 44 -10.72 18.60 -1.14
C VAL A 44 -11.32 17.98 0.11
N ALA A 45 -12.40 17.20 -0.05
CA ALA A 45 -12.98 16.40 1.03
C ALA A 45 -12.58 14.93 0.87
N LEU A 46 -12.12 14.31 1.96
CA LEU A 46 -11.54 12.97 2.01
C LEU A 46 -12.18 12.16 3.13
N ASN A 47 -12.37 10.85 2.95
CA ASN A 47 -12.61 9.99 4.10
C ASN A 47 -11.36 9.90 5.00
N SER A 48 -11.54 9.39 6.22
CA SER A 48 -10.46 9.34 7.23
C SER A 48 -9.21 8.60 6.76
N GLY A 49 -9.37 7.51 6.02
CA GLY A 49 -8.25 6.73 5.51
C GLY A 49 -7.39 7.51 4.52
N MET A 50 -8.00 8.16 3.53
CA MET A 50 -7.31 9.02 2.56
C MET A 50 -6.65 10.21 3.26
N TYR A 51 -7.38 10.89 4.14
CA TYR A 51 -6.90 12.05 4.89
C TYR A 51 -5.67 11.71 5.74
N LYS A 52 -5.76 10.67 6.56
CA LYS A 52 -4.69 10.18 7.43
C LYS A 52 -3.44 9.76 6.66
N ASN A 53 -3.63 8.98 5.58
CA ASN A 53 -2.50 8.43 4.83
C ASN A 53 -1.71 9.49 4.08
N ALA A 54 -2.38 10.55 3.60
CA ALA A 54 -1.72 11.67 2.94
C ALA A 54 -1.21 12.74 3.90
N PHE A 55 -1.51 12.67 5.20
CA PHE A 55 -1.35 13.78 6.15
C PHE A 55 0.07 14.32 6.27
N THR A 56 1.08 13.43 6.32
CA THR A 56 2.51 13.80 6.47
C THR A 56 3.44 13.02 5.56
N CYS A 57 2.93 12.36 4.52
CA CYS A 57 3.81 11.62 3.61
C CYS A 57 4.55 12.57 2.66
N GLY A 58 5.75 12.18 2.27
CA GLY A 58 6.52 12.85 1.23
C GLY A 58 5.78 12.83 -0.12
N ILE A 59 5.94 13.89 -0.87
CA ILE A 59 5.35 14.06 -2.20
C ILE A 59 6.45 13.82 -3.24
N PRO A 60 6.18 13.02 -4.29
CA PRO A 60 7.17 12.80 -5.36
C PRO A 60 7.68 14.12 -5.97
N ASN A 61 9.01 14.19 -6.15
CA ASN A 61 9.72 15.35 -6.73
C ASN A 61 9.51 16.69 -5.99
N SER A 62 9.03 16.65 -4.73
CA SER A 62 8.84 17.83 -3.88
C SER A 62 9.60 17.66 -2.57
N GLU A 63 10.04 18.74 -1.97
CA GLU A 63 10.56 18.79 -0.60
C GLU A 63 9.44 18.93 0.44
N ARG A 64 8.21 19.17 -0.03
CA ARG A 64 7.02 19.32 0.79
C ARG A 64 6.38 17.97 1.12
N PHE A 65 5.44 17.97 2.04
CA PHE A 65 4.72 16.78 2.47
C PHE A 65 3.27 17.10 2.84
N GLY A 66 2.42 16.09 2.76
CA GLY A 66 1.04 16.16 3.24
C GLY A 66 0.02 16.53 2.16
N ASN A 67 -1.24 16.41 2.57
CA ASN A 67 -2.41 16.50 1.69
C ASN A 67 -2.64 17.90 1.13
N TYR A 68 -2.33 18.98 1.87
CA TYR A 68 -2.45 20.36 1.40
C TYR A 68 -1.54 20.63 0.21
N TYR A 69 -0.27 20.23 0.32
CA TYR A 69 0.69 20.41 -0.77
C TYR A 69 0.40 19.49 -1.96
N ALA A 70 -0.11 18.28 -1.71
CA ALA A 70 -0.56 17.39 -2.79
C ALA A 70 -1.71 18.03 -3.59
N ALA A 71 -2.68 18.65 -2.91
CA ALA A 71 -3.79 19.36 -3.56
C ALA A 71 -3.28 20.62 -4.31
N ALA A 72 -2.37 21.40 -3.72
CA ALA A 72 -1.77 22.56 -4.35
C ALA A 72 -1.00 22.18 -5.63
N LEU A 73 -0.15 21.16 -5.58
CA LEU A 73 0.60 20.66 -6.74
C LEU A 73 -0.34 20.09 -7.81
N GLY A 74 -1.47 19.49 -7.42
CA GLY A 74 -2.55 19.12 -8.33
C GLY A 74 -3.09 20.30 -9.13
N ALA A 75 -3.23 21.44 -8.47
CA ALA A 75 -3.72 22.66 -9.10
C ALA A 75 -2.63 23.38 -9.93
N VAL A 76 -1.35 23.30 -9.55
CA VAL A 76 -0.23 24.00 -10.22
C VAL A 76 0.24 23.25 -11.45
N ALA A 77 0.62 21.96 -11.32
CA ALA A 77 1.44 21.28 -12.32
C ALA A 77 1.12 19.80 -12.56
N ALA A 78 0.33 19.13 -11.70
CA ALA A 78 0.10 17.70 -11.88
C ALA A 78 -0.57 17.37 -13.22
N ASP A 79 -0.13 16.27 -13.84
CA ASP A 79 -0.67 15.76 -15.09
C ASP A 79 -1.73 14.70 -14.83
N ALA A 80 -3.00 15.04 -15.10
CA ALA A 80 -4.13 14.13 -14.92
C ALA A 80 -4.07 12.87 -15.82
N GLU A 81 -3.35 12.90 -16.94
CA GLU A 81 -3.25 11.75 -17.85
C GLU A 81 -2.32 10.64 -17.29
N LYS A 82 -1.49 10.98 -16.29
CA LYS A 82 -0.55 10.06 -15.64
C LYS A 82 -1.12 9.31 -14.43
N GLY A 83 -2.37 9.54 -14.05
CA GLY A 83 -3.01 8.84 -12.93
C GLY A 83 -2.22 8.98 -11.62
N LEU A 84 -1.77 7.86 -11.02
CA LEU A 84 -0.96 7.87 -9.78
C LEU A 84 0.46 8.41 -9.94
N GLU A 85 0.93 8.58 -11.16
CA GLU A 85 2.21 9.23 -11.49
C GLU A 85 2.03 10.71 -11.87
N SER A 86 0.88 11.30 -11.55
CA SER A 86 0.54 12.71 -11.88
C SER A 86 1.56 13.74 -11.38
N LEU A 87 2.34 13.40 -10.37
CA LEU A 87 3.39 14.25 -9.77
C LEU A 87 4.80 13.94 -10.32
N ALA A 88 4.93 13.13 -11.37
CA ALA A 88 6.24 12.68 -11.87
C ALA A 88 7.13 13.81 -12.42
N ASP A 89 6.53 14.86 -12.96
CA ASP A 89 7.25 15.95 -13.64
C ASP A 89 7.27 17.26 -12.85
N ILE A 90 6.97 17.22 -11.54
CA ILE A 90 7.00 18.41 -10.67
C ILE A 90 8.42 18.99 -10.63
N THR A 91 8.50 20.29 -10.84
CA THR A 91 9.74 21.08 -10.78
C THR A 91 9.86 21.83 -9.47
N PRO A 92 11.07 22.27 -9.08
CA PRO A 92 11.23 23.16 -7.91
C PRO A 92 10.41 24.45 -8.00
N GLU A 93 10.21 25.02 -9.21
CA GLU A 93 9.38 26.19 -9.42
C GLU A 93 7.90 25.92 -9.13
N ASP A 94 7.41 24.73 -9.50
CA ASP A 94 6.04 24.29 -9.20
C ASP A 94 5.85 24.09 -7.69
N ASP A 95 6.86 23.54 -7.02
CA ASP A 95 6.88 23.35 -5.57
C ASP A 95 6.75 24.69 -4.82
N GLU A 96 7.48 25.74 -5.26
CA GLU A 96 7.36 27.09 -4.70
C GLU A 96 6.00 27.73 -4.97
N LYS A 97 5.43 27.58 -6.18
CA LYS A 97 4.07 28.06 -6.50
C LYS A 97 3.02 27.35 -5.63
N ALA A 98 3.14 26.06 -5.42
CA ALA A 98 2.25 25.31 -4.54
C ALA A 98 2.37 25.78 -3.08
N ALA A 99 3.59 26.03 -2.60
CA ALA A 99 3.82 26.58 -1.26
C ALA A 99 3.15 27.96 -1.09
N GLN A 100 3.23 28.81 -2.10
CA GLN A 100 2.56 30.11 -2.08
C GLN A 100 1.04 29.96 -2.02
N MET A 101 0.45 29.05 -2.82
CA MET A 101 -1.00 28.78 -2.78
C MET A 101 -1.48 28.33 -1.40
N VAL A 102 -0.71 27.48 -0.72
CA VAL A 102 -1.03 27.04 0.65
C VAL A 102 -0.91 28.20 1.63
N SER A 103 0.15 29.01 1.54
CA SER A 103 0.37 30.18 2.38
C SER A 103 -0.71 31.26 2.22
N ASP A 104 -1.21 31.43 1.00
CA ASP A 104 -2.30 32.37 0.67
C ASP A 104 -3.68 31.87 1.13
N GLY A 105 -3.77 30.66 1.70
CA GLY A 105 -5.03 30.07 2.16
C GLY A 105 -5.98 29.65 1.02
N LEU A 106 -5.46 29.43 -0.18
CA LEU A 106 -6.26 29.04 -1.36
C LEU A 106 -6.58 27.54 -1.37
N VAL A 107 -5.99 26.75 -0.49
CA VAL A 107 -6.15 25.28 -0.43
C VAL A 107 -6.74 24.88 0.90
N GLU A 108 -7.84 24.14 0.84
CA GLU A 108 -8.51 23.57 2.00
C GLU A 108 -8.65 22.05 1.81
N VAL A 109 -8.20 21.27 2.79
CA VAL A 109 -8.37 19.81 2.80
C VAL A 109 -9.03 19.38 4.10
N VAL A 110 -10.18 18.73 4.00
CA VAL A 110 -10.99 18.34 5.15
C VAL A 110 -11.26 16.83 5.17
N MET A 111 -11.42 16.29 6.37
CA MET A 111 -12.00 14.96 6.55
C MET A 111 -13.53 15.09 6.64
N ASP A 112 -14.25 14.41 5.75
CA ASP A 112 -15.73 14.49 5.71
C ASP A 112 -16.39 13.38 6.53
N HIS A 113 -15.79 12.16 6.57
CA HIS A 113 -16.33 11.04 7.35
C HIS A 113 -15.26 10.00 7.71
N VAL A 114 -15.58 9.15 8.69
CA VAL A 114 -14.75 7.99 9.04
C VAL A 114 -15.20 6.77 8.24
N GLY A 115 -14.30 6.21 7.44
CA GLY A 115 -14.59 5.07 6.57
C GLY A 115 -13.33 4.39 6.05
N SER A 116 -13.47 3.14 5.58
CA SER A 116 -12.36 2.32 5.06
C SER A 116 -12.31 2.25 3.53
N GLU A 117 -13.25 2.88 2.85
CA GLU A 117 -13.29 3.05 1.41
C GLU A 117 -12.30 4.10 0.93
N ILE A 118 -12.17 4.28 -0.37
CA ILE A 118 -11.43 5.38 -0.97
C ILE A 118 -12.45 6.39 -1.49
N THR A 119 -12.47 7.60 -0.90
CA THR A 119 -13.30 8.70 -1.37
C THR A 119 -12.48 9.99 -1.46
N ILE A 120 -12.59 10.67 -2.60
CA ILE A 120 -12.02 12.00 -2.84
C ILE A 120 -13.07 12.83 -3.56
N ASP A 121 -13.43 13.97 -3.00
CA ASP A 121 -14.22 15.00 -3.65
C ASP A 121 -13.35 16.25 -3.81
N ALA A 122 -12.82 16.48 -5.01
CA ALA A 122 -11.96 17.62 -5.31
C ALA A 122 -12.73 18.69 -6.07
N VAL A 123 -12.68 19.91 -5.59
CA VAL A 123 -13.31 21.08 -6.19
C VAL A 123 -12.26 22.14 -6.49
N VAL A 124 -12.17 22.55 -7.74
CA VAL A 124 -11.37 23.70 -8.17
C VAL A 124 -12.32 24.81 -8.55
N THR A 125 -12.13 25.98 -7.96
CA THR A 125 -12.88 27.20 -8.26
C THR A 125 -11.92 28.26 -8.82
N THR A 126 -12.28 28.83 -9.94
CA THR A 126 -11.56 29.95 -10.57
C THR A 126 -12.44 31.20 -10.59
N GLU A 127 -11.90 32.31 -11.10
CA GLU A 127 -12.68 33.53 -11.31
C GLU A 127 -13.87 33.33 -12.28
N ASN A 128 -13.78 32.34 -13.17
CA ASN A 128 -14.76 32.15 -14.26
C ASN A 128 -15.73 30.99 -14.00
N ASN A 129 -15.31 29.90 -13.36
CA ASN A 129 -16.11 28.69 -13.22
C ASN A 129 -15.61 27.78 -12.08
N ARG A 130 -16.37 26.71 -11.86
CA ARG A 130 -16.10 25.72 -10.81
C ARG A 130 -16.27 24.30 -11.38
N CYS A 131 -15.32 23.43 -11.05
CA CYS A 131 -15.44 22.01 -11.38
C CYS A 131 -15.23 21.13 -10.14
N LYS A 132 -16.07 20.10 -10.01
CA LYS A 132 -15.97 19.05 -8.99
C LYS A 132 -15.67 17.70 -9.66
N VAL A 133 -14.68 16.99 -9.16
CA VAL A 133 -14.37 15.60 -9.51
C VAL A 133 -14.56 14.72 -8.29
N MET A 134 -15.23 13.58 -8.48
CA MET A 134 -15.48 12.58 -7.43
C MET A 134 -14.79 11.27 -7.79
N ILE A 135 -13.93 10.77 -6.88
CA ILE A 135 -13.24 9.48 -6.98
C ILE A 135 -13.79 8.53 -5.92
N ARG A 136 -14.03 7.26 -6.28
CA ARG A 136 -14.58 6.22 -5.38
C ARG A 136 -13.89 4.88 -5.61
N ASP A 137 -13.68 4.14 -4.53
CA ASP A 137 -13.26 2.73 -4.43
C ASP A 137 -11.84 2.40 -4.93
N ALA A 138 -11.28 3.18 -5.87
CA ALA A 138 -9.89 3.10 -6.30
C ALA A 138 -9.33 4.51 -6.50
N HIS A 139 -8.04 4.69 -6.29
CA HIS A 139 -7.36 5.98 -6.24
C HIS A 139 -7.48 6.84 -7.52
N THR A 140 -7.77 6.24 -8.66
CA THR A 140 -7.92 6.94 -9.96
C THR A 140 -9.28 6.73 -10.62
N ASN A 141 -10.23 6.13 -9.90
CA ASN A 141 -11.54 5.84 -10.46
C ASN A 141 -12.48 7.04 -10.32
N ILE A 142 -12.49 7.91 -11.32
CA ILE A 142 -13.43 9.03 -11.40
C ILE A 142 -14.83 8.48 -11.68
N VAL A 143 -15.77 8.74 -10.78
CA VAL A 143 -17.16 8.30 -10.92
C VAL A 143 -18.08 9.44 -11.38
N LYS A 144 -17.70 10.70 -11.14
CA LYS A 144 -18.50 11.86 -11.53
C LYS A 144 -17.64 13.10 -11.74
N ILE A 145 -17.99 13.90 -12.75
CA ILE A 145 -17.45 15.24 -12.97
C ILE A 145 -18.64 16.20 -13.14
N GLU A 146 -18.59 17.32 -12.42
CA GLU A 146 -19.60 18.35 -12.44
C GLU A 146 -18.96 19.72 -12.66
N LYS A 147 -19.38 20.43 -13.71
CA LYS A 147 -18.94 21.80 -14.03
C LYS A 147 -20.11 22.76 -13.87
N ASP A 148 -19.96 23.78 -13.03
CA ASP A 148 -20.95 24.84 -12.75
C ASP A 148 -22.35 24.27 -12.40
N GLY A 149 -22.39 23.15 -11.66
CA GLY A 149 -23.59 22.45 -11.26
C GLY A 149 -24.18 21.51 -12.32
N ILE A 150 -23.54 21.41 -13.49
CA ILE A 150 -23.96 20.50 -14.57
C ILE A 150 -23.08 19.28 -14.57
N VAL A 151 -23.68 18.08 -14.50
CA VAL A 151 -22.96 16.81 -14.63
C VAL A 151 -22.52 16.63 -16.08
N ILE A 152 -21.19 16.60 -16.30
CA ILE A 152 -20.58 16.42 -17.63
C ILE A 152 -20.04 15.01 -17.83
N PHE A 153 -19.84 14.26 -16.74
CA PHE A 153 -19.48 12.85 -16.75
C PHE A 153 -20.07 12.16 -15.53
N GLU A 154 -20.65 10.98 -15.71
CA GLU A 154 -21.05 10.08 -14.62
C GLU A 154 -20.91 8.64 -15.11
N THR A 155 -20.26 7.80 -14.32
CA THR A 155 -20.06 6.38 -14.67
C THR A 155 -21.40 5.65 -14.81
N GLU A 156 -21.53 4.81 -15.84
CA GLU A 156 -22.69 3.94 -16.04
C GLU A 156 -22.64 2.68 -15.15
N ASP A 157 -21.54 2.44 -14.45
CA ASP A 157 -21.38 1.24 -13.64
C ASP A 157 -22.38 1.24 -12.48
N LYS A 158 -23.36 0.33 -12.58
CA LYS A 158 -24.44 0.15 -11.59
C LYS A 158 -23.92 -0.23 -10.21
N MET A 159 -22.67 -0.73 -10.10
CA MET A 159 -22.04 -1.07 -8.83
C MET A 159 -21.77 0.19 -8.00
N TYR A 160 -21.53 1.34 -8.63
CA TYR A 160 -21.36 2.62 -7.93
C TYR A 160 -22.67 3.33 -7.58
N ARG A 161 -23.77 2.94 -8.23
CA ARG A 161 -25.11 3.49 -7.98
C ARG A 161 -25.89 2.73 -6.90
N ASP A 162 -25.50 1.49 -6.58
CA ASP A 162 -26.22 0.62 -5.64
C ASP A 162 -25.28 0.07 -4.56
N GLU A 163 -25.19 0.76 -3.42
CA GLU A 163 -24.39 0.35 -2.26
C GLU A 163 -24.77 -1.04 -1.71
N SER A 164 -26.02 -1.49 -1.96
CA SER A 164 -26.45 -2.82 -1.51
C SER A 164 -25.76 -3.93 -2.27
N ARG A 165 -25.42 -3.71 -3.54
CA ARG A 165 -24.71 -4.68 -4.40
C ARG A 165 -23.21 -4.75 -4.07
N LYS A 166 -22.58 -3.64 -3.66
CA LYS A 166 -21.17 -3.63 -3.21
C LYS A 166 -20.96 -4.53 -1.99
N LYS A 167 -21.92 -4.55 -1.07
CA LYS A 167 -21.84 -5.38 0.15
C LYS A 167 -22.07 -6.88 -0.08
N GLN A 168 -22.58 -7.29 -1.25
CA GLN A 168 -22.92 -8.68 -1.56
C GLN A 168 -21.88 -9.41 -2.41
N ALA A 169 -20.99 -8.72 -3.12
CA ALA A 169 -19.97 -9.36 -3.94
C ALA A 169 -18.84 -9.91 -3.06
N ARG A 170 -18.74 -11.25 -2.98
CA ARG A 170 -17.61 -11.89 -2.31
C ARG A 170 -16.35 -11.71 -3.15
N PRO A 171 -15.22 -11.19 -2.59
CA PRO A 171 -13.96 -11.08 -3.32
C PRO A 171 -13.53 -12.42 -3.91
N VAL A 172 -12.97 -12.38 -5.12
CA VAL A 172 -12.55 -13.60 -5.87
C VAL A 172 -11.62 -14.46 -5.02
N ILE A 173 -10.67 -13.86 -4.32
CA ILE A 173 -9.69 -14.60 -3.50
C ILE A 173 -10.35 -15.40 -2.36
N HIS A 174 -11.43 -14.92 -1.78
CA HIS A 174 -12.17 -15.64 -0.73
C HIS A 174 -12.94 -16.87 -1.24
N GLY A 175 -12.95 -17.10 -2.54
CA GLY A 175 -13.46 -18.35 -3.16
C GLY A 175 -12.48 -19.50 -3.06
N TYR A 176 -11.24 -19.27 -2.62
CA TYR A 176 -10.18 -20.26 -2.53
C TYR A 176 -9.75 -20.50 -1.09
N SER A 177 -9.46 -21.76 -0.76
CA SER A 177 -8.81 -22.17 0.49
C SER A 177 -7.30 -22.03 0.37
N LEU A 178 -6.57 -22.02 1.51
CA LEU A 178 -5.11 -22.08 1.54
C LEU A 178 -4.57 -23.29 0.76
N ALA A 179 -5.24 -24.45 0.89
CA ALA A 179 -4.84 -25.65 0.15
C ALA A 179 -4.97 -25.48 -1.37
N GLU A 180 -5.99 -24.78 -1.85
CA GLU A 180 -6.15 -24.48 -3.28
C GLU A 180 -5.16 -23.45 -3.78
N ILE A 181 -4.86 -22.42 -2.96
CA ILE A 181 -3.80 -21.44 -3.25
C ILE A 181 -2.44 -22.16 -3.31
N LEU A 182 -2.12 -23.03 -2.35
CA LEU A 182 -0.87 -23.77 -2.34
C LEU A 182 -0.78 -24.72 -3.55
N ARG A 183 -1.87 -25.41 -3.91
CA ARG A 183 -1.92 -26.22 -5.14
C ARG A 183 -1.64 -25.37 -6.38
N TYR A 184 -2.24 -24.18 -6.48
CA TYR A 184 -2.01 -23.25 -7.59
C TYR A 184 -0.53 -22.90 -7.70
N VAL A 185 0.11 -22.41 -6.64
CA VAL A 185 1.53 -21.97 -6.71
C VAL A 185 2.48 -23.13 -7.01
N ASN A 186 2.12 -24.38 -6.60
CA ASN A 186 2.90 -25.57 -6.89
C ASN A 186 2.76 -26.08 -8.33
N THR A 187 1.66 -25.74 -9.04
CA THR A 187 1.32 -26.34 -10.34
C THR A 187 1.15 -25.35 -11.48
N VAL A 188 1.12 -24.04 -11.20
CA VAL A 188 1.04 -23.04 -12.26
C VAL A 188 2.33 -23.10 -13.11
N PRO A 189 2.22 -23.06 -14.46
CA PRO A 189 3.40 -22.93 -15.32
C PRO A 189 4.20 -21.69 -14.92
N VAL A 190 5.51 -21.85 -14.78
CA VAL A 190 6.38 -20.78 -14.27
C VAL A 190 6.34 -19.53 -15.16
N GLU A 191 6.17 -19.72 -16.46
CA GLU A 191 6.07 -18.66 -17.45
C GLU A 191 4.84 -17.74 -17.21
N GLU A 192 3.76 -18.29 -16.64
CA GLU A 192 2.56 -17.53 -16.34
C GLU A 192 2.73 -16.57 -15.14
N ILE A 193 3.71 -16.83 -14.26
CA ILE A 193 4.01 -16.01 -13.07
C ILE A 193 5.35 -15.28 -13.17
N ALA A 194 6.16 -15.48 -14.21
CA ALA A 194 7.46 -14.84 -14.42
C ALA A 194 7.39 -13.31 -14.41
N PHE A 195 6.24 -12.71 -14.74
CA PHE A 195 6.04 -11.26 -14.67
C PHE A 195 6.26 -10.66 -13.27
N ILE A 196 6.23 -11.47 -12.21
CA ILE A 196 6.51 -11.08 -10.81
C ILE A 196 7.94 -10.54 -10.67
N GLU A 197 8.87 -10.97 -11.52
CA GLU A 197 10.26 -10.49 -11.54
C GLU A 197 10.38 -8.98 -11.60
N LYS A 198 9.46 -8.31 -12.28
CA LYS A 198 9.42 -6.84 -12.35
C LYS A 198 9.33 -6.16 -10.99
N ALA A 199 8.76 -6.83 -9.98
CA ALA A 199 8.65 -6.28 -8.64
C ALA A 199 10.01 -6.20 -7.94
N TYR A 200 10.88 -7.18 -8.12
CA TYR A 200 12.22 -7.17 -7.53
C TYR A 200 13.05 -6.03 -8.11
N THR A 201 13.12 -5.95 -9.44
CA THR A 201 13.88 -4.92 -10.15
C THR A 201 13.43 -3.52 -9.75
N MET A 202 12.14 -3.26 -9.80
CA MET A 202 11.57 -1.94 -9.46
C MET A 202 11.86 -1.54 -8.01
N ASN A 203 11.64 -2.43 -7.05
CA ASN A 203 11.87 -2.16 -5.64
C ASN A 203 13.36 -2.02 -5.30
N LEU A 204 14.25 -2.73 -6.01
CA LEU A 204 15.70 -2.55 -5.89
C LEU A 204 16.17 -1.18 -6.41
N GLU A 205 15.61 -0.70 -7.51
CA GLU A 205 15.93 0.64 -8.02
C GLU A 205 15.48 1.73 -7.02
N LEU A 206 14.31 1.56 -6.40
CA LEU A 206 13.84 2.47 -5.35
C LEU A 206 14.76 2.45 -4.13
N LEU A 207 15.22 1.27 -3.67
CA LEU A 207 16.21 1.16 -2.59
C LEU A 207 17.52 1.87 -2.93
N LYS A 208 18.05 1.68 -4.16
CA LYS A 208 19.30 2.33 -4.60
C LYS A 208 19.17 3.85 -4.55
N GLU A 209 18.05 4.39 -4.99
CA GLU A 209 17.77 5.81 -4.89
C GLU A 209 17.71 6.27 -3.42
N GLY A 210 17.07 5.50 -2.53
CA GLY A 210 17.06 5.74 -1.09
C GLY A 210 18.48 5.82 -0.52
N LEU A 211 19.35 4.86 -0.85
CA LEU A 211 20.75 4.84 -0.38
C LEU A 211 21.56 6.05 -0.90
N ALA A 212 21.25 6.58 -2.07
CA ALA A 212 21.88 7.75 -2.65
C ALA A 212 21.34 9.07 -2.06
N SER A 213 20.15 9.08 -1.48
CA SER A 213 19.51 10.26 -0.92
C SER A 213 20.08 10.64 0.46
N ASP A 214 20.34 11.93 0.68
CA ASP A 214 20.73 12.41 2.02
C ASP A 214 19.58 12.42 3.02
N ARG A 215 18.35 12.36 2.55
CA ARG A 215 17.13 12.31 3.37
C ARG A 215 16.88 10.92 4.00
N ALA A 216 17.44 9.84 3.41
CA ALA A 216 17.22 8.48 3.89
C ALA A 216 18.25 8.09 4.99
N VAL A 217 17.77 8.00 6.22
CA VAL A 217 18.61 7.70 7.40
C VAL A 217 18.56 6.24 7.81
N PHE A 218 17.39 5.60 7.69
CA PHE A 218 17.21 4.17 8.00
C PHE A 218 17.91 3.28 6.97
N ALA A 219 17.75 3.55 5.69
CA ALA A 219 18.42 2.79 4.62
C ALA A 219 19.95 2.78 4.81
N LYS A 220 20.55 3.94 5.09
CA LYS A 220 21.98 4.07 5.35
C LYS A 220 22.41 3.32 6.63
N LYS A 221 21.59 3.31 7.67
CA LYS A 221 21.85 2.54 8.91
C LYS A 221 21.80 1.05 8.64
N LEU A 222 20.74 0.56 8.00
CA LEU A 222 20.56 -0.85 7.66
C LEU A 222 21.63 -1.35 6.69
N TYR A 223 22.08 -0.52 5.75
CA TYR A 223 23.18 -0.85 4.85
C TYR A 223 24.50 -1.11 5.61
N ARG A 224 24.82 -0.24 6.59
CA ARG A 224 26.00 -0.46 7.45
C ARG A 224 25.87 -1.74 8.28
N GLU A 225 24.71 -2.04 8.83
CA GLU A 225 24.43 -3.25 9.60
C GLU A 225 24.51 -4.52 8.75
N ASN A 226 24.21 -4.42 7.44
CA ASN A 226 24.36 -5.49 6.46
C ASN A 226 25.81 -5.60 5.91
N GLY A 227 26.79 -4.98 6.58
CA GLY A 227 28.20 -5.04 6.20
C GLY A 227 28.56 -4.20 4.97
N ASN A 228 27.84 -3.11 4.71
CA ASN A 228 27.95 -2.25 3.52
C ASN A 228 27.77 -3.03 2.20
N ARG A 229 26.82 -3.96 2.19
CA ARG A 229 26.46 -4.77 1.02
C ARG A 229 24.96 -4.73 0.83
N ILE A 230 24.51 -4.71 -0.44
CA ILE A 230 23.09 -4.84 -0.77
C ILE A 230 22.60 -6.23 -0.36
N ILE A 231 23.37 -7.27 -0.67
CA ILE A 231 23.11 -8.66 -0.30
C ILE A 231 24.31 -9.18 0.48
N SER A 232 24.04 -9.76 1.65
CA SER A 232 25.01 -10.47 2.48
C SER A 232 24.55 -11.92 2.69
N ARG A 233 25.35 -12.72 3.39
CA ARG A 233 24.95 -14.08 3.80
C ARG A 233 23.95 -14.10 4.96
N ASP A 234 23.73 -12.98 5.63
CA ASP A 234 22.72 -12.83 6.66
C ASP A 234 21.39 -12.45 6.00
N ALA A 235 20.50 -13.44 5.86
CA ALA A 235 19.21 -13.29 5.19
C ALA A 235 18.31 -12.24 5.89
N LEU A 236 18.32 -12.19 7.23
CA LEU A 236 17.51 -11.25 8.00
C LEU A 236 18.01 -9.82 7.80
N LYS A 237 19.32 -9.55 7.93
CA LYS A 237 19.87 -8.21 7.72
C LYS A 237 19.69 -7.74 6.28
N THR A 238 19.86 -8.65 5.31
CA THR A 238 19.59 -8.35 3.91
C THR A 238 18.11 -8.00 3.71
N ALA A 239 17.18 -8.79 4.27
CA ALA A 239 15.75 -8.53 4.21
C ALA A 239 15.37 -7.19 4.85
N GLN A 240 15.94 -6.88 6.02
CA GLN A 240 15.74 -5.58 6.68
C GLN A 240 16.17 -4.41 5.77
N LEU A 241 17.33 -4.50 5.15
CA LEU A 241 17.82 -3.47 4.23
C LEU A 241 16.94 -3.35 2.99
N LEU A 242 16.72 -4.46 2.26
CA LEU A 242 16.02 -4.41 0.98
C LEU A 242 14.56 -3.93 1.13
N CYS A 243 13.90 -4.41 2.17
CA CYS A 243 12.52 -4.04 2.48
C CYS A 243 12.43 -2.59 2.98
N ASN A 244 13.11 -2.29 4.08
CA ASN A 244 12.87 -1.07 4.82
C ASN A 244 13.58 0.14 4.23
N GLY A 245 14.67 -0.06 3.50
CA GLY A 245 15.31 0.99 2.71
C GLY A 245 14.42 1.43 1.53
N ALA A 246 13.74 0.49 0.86
CA ALA A 246 12.78 0.82 -0.19
C ALA A 246 11.50 1.48 0.38
N ILE A 247 11.03 1.05 1.57
CA ILE A 247 9.90 1.71 2.25
C ILE A 247 10.25 3.15 2.61
N GLU A 248 11.44 3.40 3.16
CA GLU A 248 11.88 4.76 3.49
C GLU A 248 11.93 5.65 2.25
N ALA A 249 12.55 5.18 1.17
CA ALA A 249 12.62 5.92 -0.10
C ALA A 249 11.21 6.29 -0.60
N ARG A 250 10.27 5.34 -0.52
CA ARG A 250 8.88 5.56 -0.91
C ARG A 250 8.19 6.63 -0.07
N VAL A 251 8.28 6.56 1.27
CA VAL A 251 7.56 7.50 2.16
C VAL A 251 8.20 8.89 2.18
N LEU A 252 9.45 9.00 1.78
CA LEU A 252 10.13 10.27 1.52
C LEU A 252 9.68 10.93 0.21
N GLY A 253 8.95 10.22 -0.66
CA GLY A 253 8.54 10.72 -1.96
C GLY A 253 9.69 10.81 -2.95
N LEU A 254 10.63 9.85 -2.95
CA LEU A 254 11.69 9.82 -3.96
C LEU A 254 11.12 9.43 -5.33
N SER A 255 11.87 9.68 -6.40
CA SER A 255 11.38 9.72 -7.79
C SER A 255 11.16 8.34 -8.43
N ARG A 256 11.60 7.24 -7.79
CA ARG A 256 11.39 5.89 -8.34
C ARG A 256 10.10 5.26 -7.84
N PRO A 257 9.35 4.57 -8.73
CA PRO A 257 8.15 3.86 -8.31
C PRO A 257 8.47 2.60 -7.51
N ALA A 258 7.51 2.17 -6.68
CA ALA A 258 7.44 0.83 -6.11
C ALA A 258 6.45 -0.03 -6.88
N MET A 259 6.66 -1.35 -6.94
CA MET A 259 5.61 -2.27 -7.36
C MET A 259 4.57 -2.38 -6.24
N SER A 260 3.34 -1.98 -6.51
CA SER A 260 2.24 -2.08 -5.55
C SER A 260 1.47 -3.39 -5.70
N ILE A 261 0.89 -3.87 -4.61
CA ILE A 261 -0.21 -4.83 -4.56
C ILE A 261 -1.26 -4.32 -3.57
N THR A 262 -2.50 -4.71 -3.74
CA THR A 262 -3.64 -4.26 -2.92
C THR A 262 -3.69 -2.72 -2.76
N GLY A 263 -3.27 -2.02 -3.82
CA GLY A 263 -3.28 -0.56 -3.89
C GLY A 263 -2.18 0.14 -3.09
N SER A 264 -1.13 -0.57 -2.62
CA SER A 264 -0.05 0.03 -1.84
C SER A 264 1.33 -0.48 -2.25
N GLY A 265 2.27 0.44 -2.55
CA GLY A 265 3.67 0.10 -2.80
C GLY A 265 4.36 -0.53 -1.58
N ALA A 266 4.02 -0.12 -0.35
CA ALA A 266 4.57 -0.74 0.85
C ALA A 266 4.12 -2.19 1.02
N HIS A 267 2.87 -2.55 0.63
CA HIS A 267 2.45 -3.95 0.60
C HIS A 267 3.31 -4.76 -0.38
N GLY A 268 3.51 -4.23 -1.59
CA GLY A 268 4.34 -4.90 -2.60
C GLY A 268 5.80 -5.07 -2.15
N ILE A 269 6.40 -4.05 -1.55
CA ILE A 269 7.77 -4.11 -1.04
C ILE A 269 7.89 -5.19 0.06
N ILE A 270 7.01 -5.18 1.08
CA ILE A 270 7.06 -6.13 2.21
C ILE A 270 6.77 -7.56 1.73
N ALA A 271 5.79 -7.75 0.86
CA ALA A 271 5.45 -9.08 0.35
C ALA A 271 6.52 -9.68 -0.59
N THR A 272 7.50 -8.90 -1.05
CA THR A 272 8.42 -9.28 -2.11
C THR A 272 9.88 -9.28 -1.67
N MET A 273 10.37 -8.15 -1.11
CA MET A 273 11.80 -7.93 -0.96
C MET A 273 12.48 -8.83 0.08
N PRO A 274 11.83 -9.21 1.20
CA PRO A 274 12.42 -10.18 2.12
C PRO A 274 12.56 -11.59 1.52
N LEU A 275 11.68 -11.99 0.61
CA LEU A 275 11.77 -13.27 -0.10
C LEU A 275 12.97 -13.26 -1.05
N TYR A 276 13.13 -12.17 -1.80
CA TYR A 276 14.30 -11.94 -2.65
C TYR A 276 15.60 -11.97 -1.84
N ALA A 277 15.63 -11.31 -0.68
CA ALA A 277 16.76 -11.33 0.23
C ALA A 277 17.10 -12.74 0.70
N TYR A 278 16.09 -13.51 1.13
CA TYR A 278 16.27 -14.89 1.60
C TYR A 278 16.85 -15.78 0.49
N ARG A 279 16.29 -15.70 -0.73
CA ARG A 279 16.76 -16.45 -1.91
C ARG A 279 18.24 -16.18 -2.19
N HIS A 280 18.62 -14.89 -2.27
CA HIS A 280 20.00 -14.51 -2.60
C HIS A 280 21.01 -14.67 -1.45
N ALA A 281 20.56 -14.76 -0.19
CA ALA A 281 21.40 -15.15 0.92
C ALA A 281 21.61 -16.68 1.03
N ASN A 282 20.76 -17.48 0.35
CA ASN A 282 20.73 -18.94 0.38
C ASN A 282 20.69 -19.54 -1.05
N GLU A 283 21.56 -19.07 -1.94
CA GLU A 283 21.58 -19.46 -3.37
C GLU A 283 21.72 -20.96 -3.61
N ASP A 284 22.38 -21.68 -2.69
CA ASP A 284 22.60 -23.13 -2.72
C ASP A 284 21.34 -23.94 -2.35
N LYS A 285 20.30 -23.31 -1.77
CA LYS A 285 19.12 -23.98 -1.22
C LYS A 285 17.83 -23.72 -1.98
N THR A 286 17.77 -22.67 -2.79
CA THR A 286 16.57 -22.25 -3.49
C THR A 286 16.92 -21.59 -4.82
N ASP A 287 16.01 -21.61 -5.77
CA ASP A 287 16.13 -21.07 -7.13
C ASP A 287 15.11 -19.96 -7.42
N ASP A 288 15.17 -19.36 -8.62
CA ASP A 288 14.30 -18.27 -9.00
C ASP A 288 12.88 -18.73 -9.25
N GLU A 289 12.67 -19.95 -9.72
CA GLU A 289 11.33 -20.52 -9.85
C GLU A 289 10.64 -20.61 -8.49
N THR A 290 11.33 -21.16 -7.49
CA THR A 290 10.82 -21.26 -6.12
C THR A 290 10.56 -19.87 -5.53
N LEU A 291 11.39 -18.88 -5.83
CA LEU A 291 11.18 -17.48 -5.42
C LEU A 291 9.90 -16.89 -6.04
N TRP A 292 9.65 -17.08 -7.34
CA TRP A 292 8.43 -16.58 -7.97
C TRP A 292 7.17 -17.23 -7.40
N ARG A 293 7.21 -18.54 -7.14
CA ARG A 293 6.11 -19.29 -6.49
C ARG A 293 5.86 -18.80 -5.07
N ALA A 294 6.91 -18.60 -4.27
CA ALA A 294 6.84 -18.04 -2.93
C ALA A 294 6.24 -16.62 -2.93
N THR A 295 6.60 -15.81 -3.92
CA THR A 295 6.08 -14.44 -4.05
C THR A 295 4.61 -14.44 -4.49
N ALA A 296 4.22 -15.35 -5.40
CA ALA A 296 2.81 -15.52 -5.77
C ALA A 296 1.96 -15.92 -4.53
N LEU A 297 2.47 -16.86 -3.70
CA LEU A 297 1.82 -17.23 -2.43
C LEU A 297 1.70 -16.01 -1.50
N SER A 298 2.79 -15.28 -1.30
CA SER A 298 2.84 -14.08 -0.46
C SER A 298 1.80 -13.04 -0.90
N TYR A 299 1.66 -12.80 -2.19
CA TYR A 299 0.69 -11.87 -2.75
C TYR A 299 -0.75 -12.33 -2.49
N LEU A 300 -1.06 -13.60 -2.74
CA LEU A 300 -2.41 -14.13 -2.56
C LEU A 300 -2.84 -14.12 -1.09
N ILE A 301 -1.95 -14.44 -0.15
CA ILE A 301 -2.22 -14.34 1.30
C ILE A 301 -2.41 -12.86 1.72
N THR A 302 -1.59 -11.97 1.20
CA THR A 302 -1.75 -10.51 1.44
C THR A 302 -3.13 -10.03 0.98
N MET A 303 -3.54 -10.39 -0.24
CA MET A 303 -4.85 -10.05 -0.80
C MET A 303 -5.98 -10.65 0.05
N TYR A 304 -5.83 -11.91 0.49
CA TYR A 304 -6.83 -12.60 1.29
C TYR A 304 -7.19 -11.83 2.57
N ILE A 305 -6.17 -11.37 3.30
CA ILE A 305 -6.35 -10.60 4.53
C ILE A 305 -6.86 -9.19 4.21
N LYS A 306 -6.32 -8.54 3.17
CA LYS A 306 -6.68 -7.17 2.79
C LYS A 306 -8.14 -7.03 2.37
N GLU A 307 -8.69 -8.00 1.68
CA GLU A 307 -10.10 -7.96 1.27
C GLU A 307 -11.08 -8.06 2.46
N TYR A 308 -10.66 -8.56 3.63
CA TYR A 308 -11.45 -8.47 4.86
C TYR A 308 -11.21 -7.17 5.64
N SER A 309 -10.01 -6.59 5.56
CA SER A 309 -9.64 -5.43 6.36
C SER A 309 -10.12 -4.09 5.82
N GLY A 310 -10.70 -4.08 4.61
CA GLY A 310 -11.03 -2.87 3.87
C GLY A 310 -9.80 -2.24 3.19
N ARG A 311 -10.05 -1.25 2.33
CA ARG A 311 -8.98 -0.60 1.55
C ARG A 311 -8.06 0.22 2.44
N LEU A 312 -8.64 1.08 3.29
CA LEU A 312 -7.93 1.98 4.21
C LEU A 312 -8.52 1.82 5.62
N SER A 313 -7.68 1.64 6.63
CA SER A 313 -8.12 1.47 8.01
C SER A 313 -6.99 1.76 8.99
N ALA A 314 -7.28 1.81 10.29
CA ALA A 314 -6.26 1.88 11.34
C ALA A 314 -5.43 0.59 11.48
N PHE A 315 -5.79 -0.47 10.79
CA PHE A 315 -5.03 -1.72 10.70
C PHE A 315 -3.85 -1.55 9.73
N CYS A 316 -2.63 -1.82 10.17
CA CYS A 316 -1.44 -1.71 9.33
C CYS A 316 -1.39 -2.85 8.29
N GLY A 317 -2.01 -2.64 7.11
CA GLY A 317 -1.99 -3.63 6.03
C GLY A 317 -0.57 -4.05 5.63
N CYS A 318 0.38 -3.12 5.68
CA CYS A 318 1.80 -3.38 5.36
C CYS A 318 2.40 -4.40 6.35
N GLY A 319 2.37 -4.09 7.65
CA GLY A 319 2.97 -4.96 8.66
C GLY A 319 2.20 -6.25 8.86
N ILE A 320 0.86 -6.20 8.85
CA ILE A 320 0.03 -7.35 9.21
C ILE A 320 -0.27 -8.22 7.98
N ALA A 321 -0.96 -7.68 6.97
CA ALA A 321 -1.38 -8.49 5.83
C ALA A 321 -0.20 -8.88 4.94
N ALA A 322 0.62 -7.91 4.49
CA ALA A 322 1.79 -8.20 3.69
C ALA A 322 2.90 -8.89 4.51
N GLY A 323 3.00 -8.58 5.81
CA GLY A 323 3.89 -9.31 6.73
C GLY A 323 3.51 -10.78 6.87
N THR A 324 2.21 -11.12 6.94
CA THR A 324 1.76 -12.52 6.97
C THR A 324 2.00 -13.20 5.62
N GLY A 325 1.75 -12.52 4.50
CA GLY A 325 2.09 -13.01 3.17
C GLY A 325 3.58 -13.31 3.02
N MET A 326 4.44 -12.37 3.43
CA MET A 326 5.90 -12.53 3.49
C MET A 326 6.30 -13.76 4.33
N ALA A 327 5.75 -13.92 5.53
CA ALA A 327 6.06 -15.06 6.39
C ALA A 327 5.70 -16.40 5.75
N CYS A 328 4.53 -16.48 5.08
CA CYS A 328 4.15 -17.66 4.30
C CYS A 328 5.11 -17.90 3.12
N GLY A 329 5.55 -16.86 2.42
CA GLY A 329 6.54 -16.97 1.35
C GLY A 329 7.90 -17.44 1.86
N LEU A 330 8.38 -16.93 3.00
CA LEU A 330 9.62 -17.38 3.65
C LEU A 330 9.56 -18.85 4.06
N ALA A 331 8.42 -19.29 4.62
CA ALA A 331 8.21 -20.70 4.96
C ALA A 331 8.18 -21.57 3.70
N TYR A 332 7.53 -21.13 2.63
CA TYR A 332 7.51 -21.83 1.35
C TYR A 332 8.93 -22.02 0.76
N LEU A 333 9.78 -20.99 0.81
CA LEU A 333 11.19 -21.07 0.41
C LEU A 333 11.99 -22.10 1.25
N GLN A 334 11.50 -22.47 2.43
CA GLN A 334 12.08 -23.46 3.31
C GLN A 334 11.40 -24.85 3.18
N GLY A 335 10.48 -25.01 2.21
CA GLY A 335 9.80 -26.27 1.95
C GLY A 335 8.57 -26.54 2.82
N ALA A 336 7.95 -25.48 3.38
CA ALA A 336 6.75 -25.62 4.19
C ALA A 336 5.56 -26.18 3.38
N ASP A 337 4.83 -27.10 3.98
CA ASP A 337 3.53 -27.60 3.53
C ASP A 337 2.37 -26.75 4.06
N GLY A 338 1.14 -27.14 3.77
CA GLY A 338 -0.07 -26.43 4.21
C GLY A 338 -0.26 -26.39 5.73
N GLU A 339 0.25 -27.40 6.46
CA GLU A 339 0.21 -27.44 7.94
C GLU A 339 1.17 -26.39 8.52
N LYS A 340 2.41 -26.34 8.05
CA LYS A 340 3.40 -25.33 8.44
C LYS A 340 2.92 -23.91 8.11
N LEU A 341 2.34 -23.70 6.91
CA LEU A 341 1.77 -22.39 6.53
C LEU A 341 0.63 -21.97 7.47
N THR A 342 -0.21 -22.91 7.91
CA THR A 342 -1.26 -22.63 8.91
C THR A 342 -0.65 -22.15 10.22
N LYS A 343 0.41 -22.80 10.70
CA LYS A 343 1.14 -22.40 11.93
C LYS A 343 1.78 -21.00 11.78
N VAL A 344 2.34 -20.69 10.63
CA VAL A 344 2.86 -19.34 10.32
C VAL A 344 1.76 -18.29 10.43
N ILE A 345 0.60 -18.52 9.81
CA ILE A 345 -0.53 -17.57 9.84
C ILE A 345 -1.00 -17.37 11.30
N GLN A 346 -1.09 -18.44 12.10
CA GLN A 346 -1.48 -18.36 13.51
C GLN A 346 -0.48 -17.57 14.36
N ASN A 347 0.82 -17.78 14.16
CA ASN A 347 1.88 -17.03 14.85
C ASN A 347 1.84 -15.55 14.50
N MET A 348 1.71 -15.21 13.21
CA MET A 348 1.59 -13.82 12.75
C MET A 348 0.32 -13.13 13.25
N ALA A 349 -0.82 -13.84 13.25
CA ALA A 349 -2.07 -13.31 13.77
C ALA A 349 -1.98 -12.98 15.26
N SER A 350 -1.35 -13.85 16.04
CA SER A 350 -1.19 -13.67 17.49
C SER A 350 -0.21 -12.55 17.83
N GLY A 351 0.87 -12.41 17.05
CA GLY A 351 1.96 -11.48 17.37
C GLY A 351 1.79 -10.07 16.82
N LEU A 352 1.05 -9.89 15.70
CA LEU A 352 1.16 -8.66 14.93
C LEU A 352 -0.17 -7.93 14.62
N THR A 353 -1.33 -8.57 14.83
CA THR A 353 -2.64 -8.02 14.39
C THR A 353 -2.99 -6.67 15.01
N GLY A 354 -2.41 -6.33 16.16
CA GLY A 354 -2.62 -5.04 16.85
C GLY A 354 -1.79 -3.87 16.30
N MET A 355 -0.96 -4.04 15.27
CA MET A 355 -0.17 -2.95 14.71
C MET A 355 -1.07 -1.90 14.03
N ILE A 356 -1.02 -0.65 14.50
CA ILE A 356 -1.83 0.43 13.94
C ILE A 356 -1.19 1.03 12.68
N CYS A 357 -2.06 1.54 11.79
CA CYS A 357 -1.69 2.41 10.67
C CYS A 357 -2.03 3.87 11.02
N ASP A 358 -1.01 4.69 11.21
CA ASP A 358 -1.11 6.12 11.48
C ASP A 358 -0.70 6.98 10.25
N GLY A 359 -0.89 6.43 9.04
CA GLY A 359 -0.65 7.12 7.78
C GLY A 359 0.66 6.74 7.09
N GLY A 360 0.87 7.33 5.90
CA GLY A 360 2.10 7.16 5.12
C GLY A 360 3.20 8.11 5.63
N ASN A 361 4.12 7.61 6.45
CA ASN A 361 5.16 8.43 7.07
C ASN A 361 6.41 7.59 7.39
N HIS A 362 7.46 8.21 7.94
CA HIS A 362 8.70 7.52 8.36
C HIS A 362 8.45 6.35 9.34
N GLY A 363 7.38 6.38 10.14
CA GLY A 363 6.98 5.27 11.00
C GLY A 363 6.69 3.96 10.24
N CYS A 364 6.37 4.05 8.93
CA CYS A 364 6.21 2.86 8.09
C CYS A 364 7.50 2.04 8.00
N THR A 365 8.67 2.68 8.02
CA THR A 365 9.97 2.00 8.04
C THR A 365 10.14 1.17 9.32
N MET A 366 9.79 1.74 10.50
CA MET A 366 9.83 0.99 11.76
C MET A 366 8.83 -0.15 11.79
N LYS A 367 7.62 0.05 11.25
CA LYS A 367 6.62 -1.02 11.15
C LYS A 367 7.08 -2.14 10.23
N GLY A 368 7.76 -1.80 9.13
CA GLY A 368 8.38 -2.77 8.24
C GLY A 368 9.52 -3.56 8.93
N ILE A 369 10.37 -2.91 9.72
CA ILE A 369 11.41 -3.57 10.52
C ILE A 369 10.78 -4.61 11.44
N VAL A 370 9.77 -4.21 12.23
CA VAL A 370 9.07 -5.11 13.16
C VAL A 370 8.37 -6.26 12.40
N ALA A 371 7.76 -5.97 11.23
CA ALA A 371 7.09 -7.00 10.44
C ALA A 371 8.07 -8.04 9.87
N VAL A 372 9.27 -7.61 9.42
CA VAL A 372 10.33 -8.51 8.94
C VAL A 372 10.83 -9.39 10.08
N ASP A 373 11.14 -8.82 11.25
CA ASP A 373 11.57 -9.60 12.41
C ASP A 373 10.51 -10.62 12.83
N ALA A 374 9.24 -10.18 12.90
CA ALA A 374 8.12 -11.06 13.25
C ALA A 374 7.94 -12.19 12.23
N ALA A 375 8.05 -11.91 10.92
CA ALA A 375 7.90 -12.92 9.88
C ALA A 375 9.02 -13.99 9.93
N PHE A 376 10.27 -13.57 10.07
CA PHE A 376 11.38 -14.53 10.24
C PHE A 376 11.18 -15.38 11.50
N ARG A 377 10.81 -14.78 12.62
CA ARG A 377 10.55 -15.48 13.87
C ARG A 377 9.35 -16.43 13.77
N ALA A 378 8.22 -15.98 13.20
CA ALA A 378 7.04 -16.80 13.04
C ALA A 378 7.26 -17.99 12.12
N THR A 379 8.07 -17.80 11.06
CA THR A 379 8.49 -18.87 10.14
C THR A 379 9.38 -19.89 10.88
N ASP A 380 10.44 -19.44 11.55
CA ASP A 380 11.38 -20.27 12.30
C ASP A 380 10.63 -21.18 13.31
N MET A 381 9.76 -20.58 14.14
CA MET A 381 8.92 -21.34 15.08
C MET A 381 8.01 -22.36 14.39
N ALA A 382 7.33 -21.97 13.31
CA ALA A 382 6.42 -22.86 12.61
C ALA A 382 7.14 -24.03 11.93
N MET A 383 8.37 -23.82 11.40
CA MET A 383 9.19 -24.90 10.83
C MET A 383 9.59 -25.92 11.89
N ASP A 384 9.70 -25.52 13.15
CA ASP A 384 9.92 -26.39 14.32
C ASP A 384 8.62 -26.88 14.98
N ASP A 385 7.46 -26.78 14.29
CA ASP A 385 6.14 -27.17 14.78
C ASP A 385 5.60 -26.35 15.97
N ILE A 386 6.17 -25.19 16.25
CA ILE A 386 5.78 -24.30 17.34
C ILE A 386 4.78 -23.25 16.80
N CYS A 387 3.56 -23.23 17.34
CA CYS A 387 2.55 -22.23 17.00
C CYS A 387 1.63 -21.91 18.18
N ILE A 388 0.90 -20.81 18.04
CA ILE A 388 -0.22 -20.48 18.93
C ILE A 388 -1.46 -21.15 18.38
N GLU A 389 -1.98 -22.13 19.13
CA GLU A 389 -3.11 -22.96 18.70
C GLU A 389 -4.42 -22.17 18.55
N ASN A 390 -5.38 -22.76 17.82
CA ASN A 390 -6.67 -22.13 17.50
C ASN A 390 -7.63 -21.94 18.70
N ILE A 391 -7.28 -22.46 19.86
CA ILE A 391 -8.02 -22.20 21.11
C ILE A 391 -7.63 -20.86 21.75
N HIS A 392 -6.59 -20.21 21.25
CA HIS A 392 -6.06 -18.97 21.82
C HIS A 392 -6.40 -17.73 20.95
N GLY A 393 -6.85 -16.68 21.63
CA GLY A 393 -7.01 -15.35 21.05
C GLY A 393 -7.92 -15.32 19.82
N ILE A 394 -7.41 -14.74 18.73
CA ILE A 394 -8.13 -14.58 17.46
C ILE A 394 -7.83 -15.68 16.44
N ASN A 395 -7.10 -16.74 16.82
CA ASN A 395 -6.83 -17.84 15.91
C ASN A 395 -8.09 -18.67 15.65
N GLY A 396 -8.42 -18.89 14.38
CA GLY A 396 -9.56 -19.69 13.95
C GLY A 396 -9.21 -21.17 13.79
N ARG A 397 -10.23 -22.00 13.63
CA ARG A 397 -10.07 -23.45 13.39
C ARG A 397 -9.42 -23.76 12.04
N THR A 398 -9.43 -22.83 11.11
CA THR A 398 -8.79 -22.93 9.80
C THR A 398 -7.96 -21.66 9.54
N PRO A 399 -6.96 -21.71 8.65
CA PRO A 399 -6.17 -20.53 8.29
C PRO A 399 -7.04 -19.42 7.67
N GLU A 400 -8.07 -19.78 6.91
CA GLU A 400 -9.03 -18.84 6.34
C GLU A 400 -9.82 -18.10 7.42
N ALA A 401 -10.23 -18.82 8.49
CA ALA A 401 -10.92 -18.22 9.62
C ALA A 401 -10.00 -17.27 10.38
N THR A 402 -8.72 -17.62 10.58
CA THR A 402 -7.72 -16.76 11.21
C THR A 402 -7.53 -15.49 10.40
N MET A 403 -7.31 -15.58 9.08
CA MET A 403 -7.17 -14.43 8.19
C MET A 403 -8.42 -13.54 8.19
N LYS A 404 -9.61 -14.14 8.22
CA LYS A 404 -10.87 -13.40 8.36
C LYS A 404 -10.93 -12.64 9.69
N TYR A 405 -10.56 -13.27 10.80
CA TYR A 405 -10.60 -12.64 12.12
C TYR A 405 -9.59 -11.49 12.24
N MET A 406 -8.41 -11.61 11.64
CA MET A 406 -7.48 -10.47 11.50
C MET A 406 -8.15 -9.29 10.79
N GLY A 407 -8.86 -9.55 9.68
CA GLY A 407 -9.61 -8.52 8.97
C GLY A 407 -10.77 -7.92 9.77
N MET A 408 -11.45 -8.72 10.60
CA MET A 408 -12.52 -8.22 11.48
C MET A 408 -12.00 -7.30 12.58
N ILE A 409 -10.78 -7.49 13.06
CA ILE A 409 -10.12 -6.53 13.96
C ILE A 409 -9.95 -5.19 13.25
N ALA A 410 -9.58 -5.20 11.97
CA ALA A 410 -9.47 -3.96 11.18
C ALA A 410 -10.82 -3.26 10.98
N SER A 411 -11.79 -4.01 10.46
CA SER A 411 -13.12 -3.48 10.14
C SER A 411 -14.21 -4.50 10.54
N PRO A 412 -15.07 -4.18 11.50
CA PRO A 412 -15.31 -2.86 12.12
C PRO A 412 -14.44 -2.56 13.37
N GLY A 413 -13.58 -3.48 13.83
CA GLY A 413 -12.95 -3.41 15.15
C GLY A 413 -12.17 -2.12 15.43
N MET A 414 -11.39 -1.61 14.48
CA MET A 414 -10.53 -0.42 14.64
C MET A 414 -11.15 0.89 14.17
N THR A 415 -12.46 0.96 13.92
CA THR A 415 -13.11 2.21 13.46
C THR A 415 -12.93 3.36 14.48
N GLY A 416 -13.07 3.07 15.78
CA GLY A 416 -12.81 4.06 16.84
C GLY A 416 -11.34 4.48 16.91
N THR A 417 -10.41 3.56 16.68
CA THR A 417 -8.97 3.83 16.61
C THR A 417 -8.64 4.77 15.43
N GLU A 418 -9.27 4.57 14.28
CA GLU A 418 -9.11 5.44 13.11
C GLU A 418 -9.46 6.89 13.45
N LYS A 419 -10.62 7.10 14.06
CA LYS A 419 -11.08 8.42 14.52
C LYS A 419 -10.07 9.06 15.47
N THR A 420 -9.64 8.34 16.50
CA THR A 420 -8.67 8.83 17.50
C THR A 420 -7.32 9.21 16.86
N ILE A 421 -6.83 8.43 15.88
CA ILE A 421 -5.59 8.76 15.19
C ILE A 421 -5.72 10.09 14.44
N VAL A 422 -6.84 10.32 13.74
CA VAL A 422 -7.05 11.60 13.03
C VAL A 422 -7.16 12.76 14.03
N GLU A 423 -7.88 12.62 15.14
CA GLU A 423 -7.96 13.64 16.18
C GLU A 423 -6.58 14.01 16.73
N ILE A 424 -5.70 13.02 16.98
CA ILE A 424 -4.31 13.25 17.40
C ILE A 424 -3.52 14.00 16.32
N MET A 425 -3.67 13.63 15.03
CA MET A 425 -3.00 14.29 13.93
C MET A 425 -3.41 15.76 13.83
N GLU A 426 -4.71 16.05 13.90
CA GLU A 426 -5.22 17.41 13.81
C GLU A 426 -4.80 18.28 14.98
N SER A 427 -4.65 17.72 16.18
CA SER A 427 -4.18 18.44 17.35
C SER A 427 -2.73 18.94 17.24
N LYS A 428 -1.99 18.52 16.21
CA LYS A 428 -0.59 18.93 15.95
C LYS A 428 -0.45 20.03 14.89
N LYS A 429 -1.56 20.50 14.31
CA LYS A 429 -1.58 21.59 13.32
C LYS A 429 -1.43 23.01 13.99
#